data_648a8e649593a92cf87a5dd04f1fb924
#
_entry.id   648a8e649593a92cf87a5dd04f1fb924
#
_cell.length_a   1.000
_cell.length_b   1.000
_cell.length_c   1.000
_cell.angle_alpha   90.00
_cell.angle_beta   90.00
_cell.angle_gamma   90.00
#
_symmetry.space_group_name_H-M   'P 1'
#
loop_
_entity.id
_entity.type
_entity.pdbx_description
1 polymer ?
#
loop_
_entity_poly.entity_id
_entity_poly.type
_entity_poly.pdbx_seq_one_letter_code
_entity_poly.pdbx_strand_id
1 'polypeptide(L)'
;MVTGAPATMLDRRDELTPMLAQYVDVARQYDDAIVLFRVGDFYKAFCEAAEEVARVCELTRIEREDSTGTYTACGIPVGNAPKYLKRLLDAEYRVAVADQVEDPEDASGLVERAVTQVLTPGTVVEEELLAEGSNTYVACVASAAGGSADGADGPGTEVENEADPAYGVAYVDVSTGECAVTAGDAAAVDEELARIGPAELLVGAGVDPAVGDGADCMRTERDPETFDPEAARGVLDQYADPDRFDAAERVAERERGAGDEHDGPHRA
;
A
#
# COMPACT_ATOMS: atom_id res chain seq x y z
N MET A 1 5.90 -17.30 6.84
CA MET A 1 5.51 -16.04 6.22
C MET A 1 6.80 -15.34 5.81
N VAL A 2 6.89 -14.81 4.61
CA VAL A 2 8.13 -14.20 4.06
C VAL A 2 8.33 -12.77 4.57
N THR A 3 7.24 -12.13 4.97
CA THR A 3 7.19 -10.77 5.50
C THR A 3 7.20 -10.76 7.03
N GLY A 4 7.59 -9.64 7.60
CA GLY A 4 7.63 -9.45 9.04
C GLY A 4 8.79 -10.18 9.73
N ALA A 5 8.65 -10.36 11.02
CA ALA A 5 9.68 -10.99 11.83
C ALA A 5 9.67 -12.53 11.69
N PRO A 6 10.84 -13.17 11.48
CA PRO A 6 10.92 -14.61 11.37
C PRO A 6 10.42 -15.31 12.64
N ALA A 7 9.52 -16.29 12.48
CA ALA A 7 8.92 -17.01 13.59
C ALA A 7 10.00 -17.68 14.49
N THR A 8 11.05 -18.24 13.88
CA THR A 8 12.17 -18.89 14.58
C THR A 8 12.99 -17.93 15.45
N MET A 9 12.95 -16.63 15.19
CA MET A 9 13.64 -15.60 15.95
C MET A 9 12.73 -14.92 16.97
N LEU A 10 11.44 -14.84 16.69
CA LEU A 10 10.44 -14.20 17.60
C LEU A 10 10.41 -14.86 18.98
N ASP A 11 10.33 -16.20 19.00
CA ASP A 11 10.22 -16.97 20.26
C ASP A 11 11.51 -16.92 21.10
N ARG A 12 12.64 -16.52 20.50
CA ARG A 12 13.97 -16.51 21.11
C ARG A 12 14.61 -15.11 21.13
N ARG A 13 13.81 -14.07 21.04
CA ARG A 13 14.29 -12.68 20.91
C ARG A 13 15.35 -12.30 21.95
N ASP A 14 15.20 -12.74 23.20
CA ASP A 14 16.13 -12.43 24.29
C ASP A 14 17.45 -13.24 24.24
N GLU A 15 17.51 -14.27 23.42
CA GLU A 15 18.72 -15.07 23.17
C GLU A 15 19.49 -14.59 21.92
N LEU A 16 18.90 -13.68 21.14
CA LEU A 16 19.50 -13.15 19.91
C LEU A 16 20.68 -12.23 20.22
N THR A 17 21.59 -12.12 19.25
CA THR A 17 22.57 -11.05 19.28
C THR A 17 21.87 -9.67 19.23
N PRO A 18 22.45 -8.61 19.80
CA PRO A 18 21.83 -7.28 19.83
C PRO A 18 21.34 -6.80 18.46
N MET A 19 22.10 -7.08 17.40
CA MET A 19 21.75 -6.73 16.03
C MET A 19 20.49 -7.47 15.54
N LEU A 20 20.44 -8.79 15.76
CA LEU A 20 19.27 -9.60 15.35
C LEU A 20 18.04 -9.28 16.21
N ALA A 21 18.22 -8.96 17.49
CA ALA A 21 17.12 -8.50 18.34
C ALA A 21 16.53 -7.19 17.80
N GLN A 22 17.36 -6.22 17.43
CA GLN A 22 16.92 -4.98 16.79
C GLN A 22 16.21 -5.23 15.45
N TYR A 23 16.72 -6.15 14.62
CA TYR A 23 16.03 -6.57 13.39
C TYR A 23 14.63 -7.11 13.66
N VAL A 24 14.50 -8.02 14.62
CA VAL A 24 13.20 -8.61 14.99
C VAL A 24 12.24 -7.56 15.52
N ASP A 25 12.71 -6.63 16.35
CA ASP A 25 11.89 -5.54 16.89
C ASP A 25 11.37 -4.60 15.78
N VAL A 26 12.19 -4.32 14.77
CA VAL A 26 11.77 -3.57 13.57
C VAL A 26 10.78 -4.39 12.74
N ALA A 27 11.12 -5.64 12.44
CA ALA A 27 10.32 -6.48 11.57
C ALA A 27 8.91 -6.81 12.14
N ARG A 28 8.75 -6.78 13.46
CA ARG A 28 7.44 -6.93 14.11
C ARG A 28 6.50 -5.75 13.88
N GLN A 29 7.03 -4.56 13.58
CA GLN A 29 6.24 -3.37 13.32
C GLN A 29 5.80 -3.28 11.84
N TYR A 30 6.43 -4.09 10.98
CA TYR A 30 6.21 -4.13 9.53
C TYR A 30 5.96 -5.58 9.09
N ASP A 31 4.91 -6.19 9.64
CA ASP A 31 4.61 -7.62 9.47
C ASP A 31 4.15 -7.97 8.05
N ASP A 32 3.69 -7.00 7.28
CA ASP A 32 3.29 -7.10 5.88
C ASP A 32 4.41 -6.76 4.87
N ALA A 33 5.63 -6.41 5.36
CA ALA A 33 6.73 -5.99 4.51
C ALA A 33 7.98 -6.90 4.63
N ILE A 34 8.75 -6.98 3.56
CA ILE A 34 10.14 -7.47 3.62
C ILE A 34 10.99 -6.36 4.23
N VAL A 35 11.61 -6.64 5.37
CA VAL A 35 12.51 -5.68 6.02
C VAL A 35 13.93 -5.84 5.47
N LEU A 36 14.43 -4.79 4.85
CA LEU A 36 15.81 -4.65 4.43
C LEU A 36 16.58 -3.83 5.47
N PHE A 37 17.43 -4.50 6.21
CA PHE A 37 18.09 -3.97 7.40
C PHE A 37 19.55 -3.61 7.13
N ARG A 38 19.93 -2.33 7.33
CA ARG A 38 21.28 -1.83 7.04
C ARG A 38 22.32 -2.46 7.96
N VAL A 39 23.33 -3.11 7.36
CA VAL A 39 24.49 -3.64 8.06
C VAL A 39 25.75 -3.30 7.26
N GLY A 40 26.42 -2.22 7.65
CA GLY A 40 27.56 -1.68 6.88
C GLY A 40 27.13 -1.24 5.48
N ASP A 41 27.79 -1.75 4.46
CA ASP A 41 27.53 -1.40 3.05
C ASP A 41 26.45 -2.27 2.39
N PHE A 42 25.65 -2.98 3.20
CA PHE A 42 24.59 -3.87 2.70
C PHE A 42 23.27 -3.62 3.42
N TYR A 43 22.18 -3.73 2.68
CA TYR A 43 20.86 -4.05 3.22
C TYR A 43 20.73 -5.57 3.30
N LYS A 44 20.42 -6.09 4.47
CA LYS A 44 20.29 -7.53 4.70
C LYS A 44 18.87 -7.91 5.01
N ALA A 45 18.46 -9.05 4.47
CA ALA A 45 17.32 -9.81 4.91
C ALA A 45 17.78 -11.09 5.62
N PHE A 46 16.93 -11.65 6.49
CA PHE A 46 17.26 -12.83 7.29
C PHE A 46 16.16 -13.88 7.20
N CYS A 47 16.53 -15.16 7.38
CA CYS A 47 15.66 -16.32 7.36
C CYS A 47 14.81 -16.41 6.08
N GLU A 48 13.49 -16.54 6.21
CA GLU A 48 12.54 -16.70 5.10
C GLU A 48 12.58 -15.49 4.15
N ALA A 49 12.69 -14.27 4.68
CA ALA A 49 12.86 -13.06 3.88
C ALA A 49 14.17 -13.10 3.07
N ALA A 50 15.26 -13.65 3.62
CA ALA A 50 16.51 -13.80 2.89
C ALA A 50 16.40 -14.79 1.72
N GLU A 51 15.62 -15.85 1.89
CA GLU A 51 15.38 -16.83 0.82
C GLU A 51 14.61 -16.19 -0.33
N GLU A 52 13.59 -15.39 -0.01
CA GLU A 52 12.76 -14.74 -0.99
C GLU A 52 13.49 -13.60 -1.72
N VAL A 53 14.20 -12.74 -0.98
CA VAL A 53 15.05 -11.69 -1.58
C VAL A 53 16.10 -12.31 -2.51
N ALA A 54 16.72 -13.42 -2.09
CA ALA A 54 17.69 -14.11 -2.92
C ALA A 54 17.07 -14.68 -4.20
N ARG A 55 15.84 -15.22 -4.11
CA ARG A 55 15.11 -15.78 -5.24
C ARG A 55 14.71 -14.69 -6.26
N VAL A 56 14.08 -13.62 -5.78
CA VAL A 56 13.58 -12.54 -6.65
C VAL A 56 14.72 -11.72 -7.25
N CYS A 57 15.72 -11.43 -6.44
CA CYS A 57 16.85 -10.59 -6.84
C CYS A 57 18.00 -11.37 -7.50
N GLU A 58 17.90 -12.71 -7.59
CA GLU A 58 18.95 -13.59 -8.11
C GLU A 58 20.29 -13.42 -7.35
N LEU A 59 20.20 -13.31 -6.02
CA LEU A 59 21.35 -13.14 -5.13
C LEU A 59 21.72 -14.43 -4.43
N THR A 60 22.96 -14.48 -3.91
CA THR A 60 23.45 -15.63 -3.16
C THR A 60 22.96 -15.58 -1.71
N ARG A 61 22.39 -16.70 -1.24
CA ARG A 61 22.12 -16.95 0.17
C ARG A 61 23.40 -17.32 0.90
N ILE A 62 23.55 -16.82 2.12
CA ILE A 62 24.70 -17.13 2.98
C ILE A 62 24.16 -17.68 4.28
N GLU A 63 24.62 -18.86 4.68
CA GLU A 63 24.41 -19.35 6.04
C GLU A 63 25.36 -18.62 6.99
N ARG A 64 24.81 -18.16 8.12
CA ARG A 64 25.53 -17.53 9.21
C ARG A 64 25.34 -18.35 10.47
N GLU A 65 26.41 -18.44 11.25
CA GLU A 65 26.40 -19.07 12.57
C GLU A 65 26.98 -18.07 13.57
N ASP A 66 26.26 -17.84 14.63
CA ASP A 66 26.70 -17.06 15.77
C ASP A 66 26.16 -17.66 17.09
N SER A 67 26.24 -16.91 18.19
CA SER A 67 25.72 -17.35 19.50
C SER A 67 24.20 -17.62 19.50
N THR A 68 23.46 -17.15 18.50
CA THR A 68 22.02 -17.37 18.33
C THR A 68 21.74 -18.72 17.63
N GLY A 69 22.72 -19.30 16.95
CA GLY A 69 22.59 -20.48 16.11
C GLY A 69 22.82 -20.19 14.62
N THR A 70 22.37 -21.10 13.78
CA THR A 70 22.50 -20.98 12.32
C THR A 70 21.26 -20.33 11.72
N TYR A 71 21.46 -19.36 10.82
CA TYR A 71 20.38 -18.69 10.10
C TYR A 71 20.82 -18.27 8.69
N THR A 72 19.86 -18.16 7.78
CA THR A 72 20.09 -17.70 6.41
C THR A 72 20.12 -16.17 6.36
N ALA A 73 21.01 -15.61 5.57
CA ALA A 73 21.05 -14.19 5.27
C ALA A 73 21.28 -13.95 3.77
N CYS A 74 20.71 -12.86 3.26
CA CYS A 74 20.96 -12.33 1.93
C CYS A 74 21.30 -10.84 2.04
N GLY A 75 22.17 -10.33 1.17
CA GLY A 75 22.61 -8.94 1.21
C GLY A 75 22.54 -8.26 -0.14
N ILE A 76 21.93 -7.07 -0.17
CA ILE A 76 21.87 -6.15 -1.30
C ILE A 76 22.91 -5.05 -1.06
N PRO A 77 23.91 -4.85 -1.94
CA PRO A 77 24.83 -3.71 -1.82
C PRO A 77 24.07 -2.38 -1.88
N VAL A 78 24.33 -1.47 -0.95
CA VAL A 78 23.61 -0.18 -0.87
C VAL A 78 23.72 0.63 -2.17
N GLY A 79 24.90 0.70 -2.77
CA GLY A 79 25.10 1.41 -4.03
C GLY A 79 24.32 0.84 -5.23
N ASN A 80 23.77 -0.37 -5.10
CA ASN A 80 22.95 -1.01 -6.13
C ASN A 80 21.52 -1.27 -5.65
N ALA A 81 21.14 -0.74 -4.49
CA ALA A 81 19.83 -1.00 -3.89
C ALA A 81 18.66 -0.68 -4.83
N PRO A 82 18.62 0.44 -5.58
CA PRO A 82 17.50 0.76 -6.47
C PRO A 82 17.14 -0.38 -7.43
N LYS A 83 18.14 -0.99 -8.07
CA LYS A 83 17.92 -2.09 -9.00
C LYS A 83 17.21 -3.30 -8.36
N TYR A 84 17.56 -3.61 -7.12
CA TYR A 84 17.01 -4.78 -6.40
C TYR A 84 15.67 -4.44 -5.74
N LEU A 85 15.51 -3.22 -5.24
CA LEU A 85 14.23 -2.70 -4.76
C LEU A 85 13.19 -2.78 -5.87
N LYS A 86 13.52 -2.29 -7.08
CA LYS A 86 12.63 -2.41 -8.23
C LYS A 86 12.16 -3.85 -8.47
N ARG A 87 13.06 -4.84 -8.42
CA ARG A 87 12.69 -6.25 -8.62
C ARG A 87 11.74 -6.78 -7.54
N LEU A 88 11.90 -6.34 -6.30
CA LEU A 88 10.99 -6.71 -5.20
C LEU A 88 9.63 -6.06 -5.38
N LEU A 89 9.58 -4.80 -5.80
CA LEU A 89 8.33 -4.07 -6.07
C LEU A 89 7.62 -4.65 -7.30
N ASP A 90 8.34 -4.96 -8.38
CA ASP A 90 7.80 -5.62 -9.57
C ASP A 90 7.24 -7.03 -9.26
N ALA A 91 7.69 -7.64 -8.16
CA ALA A 91 7.17 -8.90 -7.61
C ALA A 91 6.11 -8.68 -6.52
N GLU A 92 5.54 -7.47 -6.45
CA GLU A 92 4.47 -7.07 -5.55
C GLU A 92 4.80 -7.17 -4.04
N TYR A 93 6.08 -7.08 -3.68
CA TYR A 93 6.47 -7.00 -2.27
C TYR A 93 6.44 -5.56 -1.77
N ARG A 94 5.87 -5.38 -0.59
CA ARG A 94 6.09 -4.22 0.24
C ARG A 94 7.47 -4.33 0.89
N VAL A 95 8.26 -3.26 0.86
CA VAL A 95 9.63 -3.27 1.36
C VAL A 95 9.81 -2.15 2.39
N ALA A 96 10.19 -2.52 3.61
CA ALA A 96 10.58 -1.58 4.65
C ALA A 96 12.11 -1.47 4.69
N VAL A 97 12.64 -0.29 4.41
CA VAL A 97 14.08 -0.02 4.43
C VAL A 97 14.45 0.56 5.79
N ALA A 98 15.24 -0.18 6.55
CA ALA A 98 15.74 0.24 7.86
C ALA A 98 17.20 0.67 7.75
N ASP A 99 17.42 1.98 7.87
CA ASP A 99 18.74 2.60 7.85
C ASP A 99 19.29 2.87 9.24
N GLN A 100 20.60 3.12 9.29
CA GLN A 100 21.28 3.61 10.49
C GLN A 100 20.87 5.06 10.72
N VAL A 101 20.24 5.33 11.86
CA VAL A 101 19.77 6.67 12.25
C VAL A 101 20.69 7.35 13.25
N GLU A 102 21.77 6.69 13.62
CA GLU A 102 22.83 7.17 14.49
C GLU A 102 24.18 7.09 13.75
N ASP A 103 25.06 8.06 13.97
CA ASP A 103 26.40 8.01 13.41
C ASP A 103 27.22 6.88 14.07
N PRO A 104 27.81 5.97 13.29
CA PRO A 104 28.64 4.88 13.83
C PRO A 104 29.83 5.36 14.67
N GLU A 105 30.35 6.58 14.46
CA GLU A 105 31.45 7.15 15.22
C GLU A 105 30.99 7.65 16.61
N ASP A 106 29.71 8.02 16.75
CA ASP A 106 29.12 8.50 18.00
C ASP A 106 28.46 7.36 18.82
N ALA A 107 28.21 6.21 18.18
CA ALA A 107 27.56 5.08 18.83
C ALA A 107 28.44 4.45 19.89
N SER A 108 27.98 4.39 21.14
CA SER A 108 28.68 3.71 22.24
C SER A 108 28.54 2.18 22.23
N GLY A 109 27.91 1.62 21.19
CA GLY A 109 27.61 0.20 21.08
C GLY A 109 27.07 -0.19 19.72
N LEU A 110 25.90 -0.85 19.70
CA LEU A 110 25.19 -1.16 18.47
C LEU A 110 24.56 0.11 17.92
N VAL A 111 24.89 0.46 16.68
CA VAL A 111 24.25 1.58 15.96
C VAL A 111 22.74 1.38 15.88
N GLU A 112 21.97 2.41 16.19
CA GLU A 112 20.52 2.39 16.09
C GLU A 112 20.06 2.39 14.62
N ARG A 113 19.00 1.63 14.35
CA ARG A 113 18.37 1.55 13.04
C ARG A 113 16.86 1.71 13.19
N ALA A 114 16.29 2.49 12.28
CA ALA A 114 14.85 2.67 12.16
C ALA A 114 14.43 2.55 10.71
N VAL A 115 13.17 2.24 10.46
CA VAL A 115 12.61 2.30 9.10
C VAL A 115 12.52 3.76 8.69
N THR A 116 13.26 4.09 7.66
CA THR A 116 13.29 5.44 7.06
C THR A 116 12.36 5.54 5.86
N GLN A 117 12.02 4.39 5.24
CA GLN A 117 11.20 4.35 4.06
C GLN A 117 10.43 3.04 3.98
N VAL A 118 9.16 3.12 3.57
CA VAL A 118 8.36 1.96 3.19
C VAL A 118 7.96 2.14 1.72
N LEU A 119 8.36 1.18 0.91
CA LEU A 119 8.14 1.19 -0.53
C LEU A 119 7.06 0.17 -0.90
N THR A 120 6.15 0.61 -1.75
CA THR A 120 5.18 -0.24 -2.46
C THR A 120 5.24 0.10 -3.96
N PRO A 121 4.70 -0.73 -4.86
CA PRO A 121 4.68 -0.40 -6.28
C PRO A 121 4.06 0.98 -6.59
N GLY A 122 3.11 1.42 -5.76
CA GLY A 122 2.42 2.69 -5.92
C GLY A 122 3.07 3.90 -5.22
N THR A 123 4.01 3.69 -4.30
CA THR A 123 4.63 4.80 -3.54
C THR A 123 6.02 5.19 -4.05
N VAL A 124 6.48 4.57 -5.12
CA VAL A 124 7.79 4.87 -5.71
C VAL A 124 7.73 6.18 -6.48
N VAL A 125 8.51 7.15 -6.04
CA VAL A 125 8.67 8.46 -6.70
C VAL A 125 10.10 8.70 -7.19
N GLU A 126 11.06 7.85 -6.79
CA GLU A 126 12.44 7.96 -7.24
C GLU A 126 12.54 7.58 -8.72
N GLU A 127 13.10 8.50 -9.51
CA GLU A 127 13.25 8.37 -10.97
C GLU A 127 13.98 7.06 -11.37
N GLU A 128 14.90 6.59 -10.52
CA GLU A 128 15.67 5.35 -10.72
C GLU A 128 14.82 4.06 -10.56
N LEU A 129 13.71 4.16 -9.85
CA LEU A 129 12.79 3.03 -9.58
C LEU A 129 11.58 3.05 -10.52
N LEU A 130 11.23 4.21 -11.09
CA LEU A 130 10.16 4.34 -12.06
C LEU A 130 10.58 3.73 -13.40
N ALA A 131 9.63 3.17 -14.14
CA ALA A 131 9.87 2.73 -15.49
C ALA A 131 9.94 3.97 -16.41
N GLU A 132 11.02 4.08 -17.20
CA GLU A 132 11.21 5.21 -18.13
C GLU A 132 10.00 5.37 -19.06
N GLY A 133 9.35 6.54 -18.98
CA GLY A 133 8.27 6.93 -19.90
C GLY A 133 6.93 6.23 -19.70
N SER A 134 6.72 5.54 -18.58
CA SER A 134 5.42 4.99 -18.19
C SER A 134 4.81 5.75 -17.02
N ASN A 135 3.50 5.92 -17.05
CA ASN A 135 2.73 6.40 -15.92
C ASN A 135 2.67 5.32 -14.84
N THR A 136 2.73 5.72 -13.58
CA THR A 136 2.53 4.81 -12.43
C THR A 136 1.32 5.28 -11.65
N TYR A 137 0.23 4.53 -11.73
CA TYR A 137 -1.02 4.88 -11.08
C TYR A 137 -1.15 4.18 -9.73
N VAL A 138 -1.58 4.94 -8.73
CA VAL A 138 -2.19 4.42 -7.50
C VAL A 138 -3.67 4.68 -7.60
N ALA A 139 -4.46 3.65 -7.45
CA ALA A 139 -5.91 3.75 -7.40
C ALA A 139 -6.43 3.48 -5.98
N CYS A 140 -7.60 4.02 -5.69
CA CYS A 140 -8.30 3.84 -4.44
C CYS A 140 -9.78 3.58 -4.74
N VAL A 141 -10.35 2.55 -4.12
CA VAL A 141 -11.77 2.22 -4.24
C VAL A 141 -12.43 2.27 -2.87
N ALA A 142 -13.55 2.98 -2.80
CA ALA A 142 -14.37 3.07 -1.60
C ALA A 142 -15.83 2.78 -1.92
N SER A 143 -16.56 2.15 -0.98
CA SER A 143 -17.99 1.95 -1.08
C SER A 143 -18.76 3.20 -0.67
N ALA A 144 -19.73 3.61 -1.49
CA ALA A 144 -20.64 4.71 -1.15
C ALA A 144 -21.56 4.39 0.04
N ALA A 145 -21.75 3.10 0.35
CA ALA A 145 -22.54 2.64 1.50
C ALA A 145 -21.78 2.73 2.85
N GLY A 146 -20.51 3.08 2.85
CA GLY A 146 -19.65 3.15 4.03
C GLY A 146 -19.84 4.37 4.95
N GLY A 147 -20.81 5.23 4.69
CA GLY A 147 -21.19 6.33 5.56
C GLY A 147 -22.30 5.93 6.52
N SER A 148 -21.92 5.61 7.80
CA SER A 148 -22.81 5.47 8.96
C SER A 148 -23.48 4.11 9.17
N ALA A 149 -22.78 3.24 9.86
CA ALA A 149 -23.40 2.23 10.72
C ALA A 149 -23.78 2.83 12.09
N ASP A 150 -24.48 3.97 12.13
CA ASP A 150 -25.06 4.50 13.36
C ASP A 150 -26.49 5.04 13.10
N GLY A 151 -27.45 4.20 13.49
CA GLY A 151 -28.71 4.64 14.04
C GLY A 151 -29.77 5.22 13.11
N ALA A 152 -30.46 4.37 12.34
CA ALA A 152 -31.86 4.66 12.04
C ALA A 152 -32.69 3.37 12.21
N ASP A 153 -33.01 3.06 13.46
CA ASP A 153 -34.07 2.11 13.80
C ASP A 153 -35.41 2.82 13.56
N GLY A 154 -35.97 2.70 12.37
CA GLY A 154 -37.26 3.18 11.99
C GLY A 154 -38.02 2.04 11.28
N PRO A 155 -39.22 1.63 11.79
CA PRO A 155 -39.96 0.54 11.17
C PRO A 155 -40.72 1.05 9.94
N GLY A 156 -40.44 0.51 8.79
CA GLY A 156 -41.39 0.63 7.71
C GLY A 156 -40.86 0.88 6.32
N THR A 157 -40.98 -0.16 5.57
CA THR A 157 -40.99 -0.33 4.11
C THR A 157 -39.70 -0.97 3.58
N GLU A 158 -39.74 -2.29 3.50
CA GLU A 158 -38.89 -3.09 2.61
C GLU A 158 -39.22 -2.66 1.17
N VAL A 159 -38.47 -1.71 0.67
CA VAL A 159 -38.30 -1.53 -0.77
C VAL A 159 -37.00 -2.28 -1.08
N GLU A 160 -37.14 -3.53 -1.52
CA GLU A 160 -36.10 -4.27 -2.20
C GLU A 160 -35.77 -3.53 -3.52
N ASN A 161 -35.02 -2.46 -3.40
CA ASN A 161 -34.27 -1.91 -4.50
C ASN A 161 -32.84 -2.42 -4.26
N GLU A 162 -32.52 -3.58 -4.82
CA GLU A 162 -31.15 -4.02 -5.04
C GLU A 162 -30.51 -3.05 -6.04
N ALA A 163 -30.27 -1.80 -5.61
CA ALA A 163 -29.34 -0.95 -6.29
C ALA A 163 -27.96 -1.56 -6.01
N ASP A 164 -27.27 -1.99 -7.04
CA ASP A 164 -25.87 -2.42 -6.95
C ASP A 164 -25.09 -1.39 -6.13
N PRO A 165 -24.24 -1.82 -5.18
CA PRO A 165 -23.50 -0.90 -4.36
C PRO A 165 -22.69 0.04 -5.27
N ALA A 166 -22.88 1.34 -5.10
CA ALA A 166 -22.09 2.32 -5.81
C ALA A 166 -20.70 2.42 -5.18
N TYR A 167 -19.70 2.44 -6.01
CA TYR A 167 -18.32 2.62 -5.61
C TYR A 167 -17.77 3.93 -6.16
N GLY A 168 -16.92 4.58 -5.38
CA GLY A 168 -16.08 5.68 -5.84
C GLY A 168 -14.67 5.18 -6.13
N VAL A 169 -14.10 5.66 -7.22
CA VAL A 169 -12.71 5.39 -7.61
C VAL A 169 -11.98 6.72 -7.70
N ALA A 170 -10.84 6.82 -7.03
CA ALA A 170 -9.88 7.90 -7.24
C ALA A 170 -8.54 7.30 -7.66
N TYR A 171 -7.83 7.95 -8.57
CA TYR A 171 -6.48 7.54 -8.91
C TYR A 171 -5.57 8.73 -9.18
N VAL A 172 -4.28 8.52 -8.94
CA VAL A 172 -3.22 9.50 -9.14
C VAL A 172 -2.08 8.86 -9.91
N ASP A 173 -1.59 9.58 -10.92
CA ASP A 173 -0.31 9.29 -11.51
C ASP A 173 0.80 9.88 -10.62
N VAL A 174 1.57 9.03 -9.95
CA VAL A 174 2.61 9.46 -9.00
C VAL A 174 3.78 10.17 -9.70
N SER A 175 3.93 9.99 -11.01
CA SER A 175 5.00 10.63 -11.80
C SER A 175 4.67 12.07 -12.17
N THR A 176 3.39 12.39 -12.42
CA THR A 176 2.92 13.70 -12.86
C THR A 176 2.13 14.46 -11.80
N GLY A 177 1.55 13.74 -10.83
CA GLY A 177 0.62 14.29 -9.85
C GLY A 177 -0.79 14.53 -10.42
N GLU A 178 -1.09 14.05 -11.63
CA GLU A 178 -2.45 14.12 -12.19
C GLU A 178 -3.38 13.18 -11.45
N CYS A 179 -4.51 13.72 -10.98
CA CYS A 179 -5.54 12.98 -10.26
C CYS A 179 -6.84 12.96 -11.04
N ALA A 180 -7.56 11.85 -10.96
CA ALA A 180 -8.92 11.76 -11.48
C ALA A 180 -9.81 10.96 -10.52
N VAL A 181 -11.11 11.22 -10.59
CA VAL A 181 -12.13 10.53 -9.79
C VAL A 181 -13.29 10.12 -10.70
N THR A 182 -13.87 8.97 -10.40
CA THR A 182 -15.11 8.49 -11.04
C THR A 182 -15.94 7.69 -10.04
N ALA A 183 -17.17 7.38 -10.38
CA ALA A 183 -18.05 6.53 -9.57
C ALA A 183 -18.89 5.64 -10.48
N GLY A 184 -19.25 4.45 -10.00
CA GLY A 184 -20.06 3.52 -10.76
C GLY A 184 -20.39 2.26 -9.97
N ASP A 185 -21.00 1.32 -10.65
CA ASP A 185 -21.19 -0.05 -10.15
C ASP A 185 -19.86 -0.85 -10.21
N ALA A 186 -19.88 -2.06 -9.73
CA ALA A 186 -18.69 -2.93 -9.71
C ALA A 186 -18.08 -3.12 -11.11
N ALA A 187 -18.93 -3.30 -12.13
CA ALA A 187 -18.47 -3.53 -13.50
C ALA A 187 -17.78 -2.29 -14.09
N ALA A 188 -18.33 -1.10 -13.85
CA ALA A 188 -17.73 0.17 -14.28
C ALA A 188 -16.39 0.44 -13.58
N VAL A 189 -16.28 0.06 -12.29
CA VAL A 189 -15.02 0.16 -11.55
C VAL A 189 -13.97 -0.78 -12.13
N ASP A 190 -14.32 -2.03 -12.39
CA ASP A 190 -13.38 -3.01 -12.98
C ASP A 190 -12.91 -2.59 -14.38
N GLU A 191 -13.80 -2.03 -15.21
CA GLU A 191 -13.42 -1.47 -16.52
C GLU A 191 -12.44 -0.30 -16.39
N GLU A 192 -12.68 0.61 -15.42
CA GLU A 192 -11.79 1.73 -15.20
C GLU A 192 -10.42 1.28 -14.65
N LEU A 193 -10.39 0.37 -13.69
CA LEU A 193 -9.15 -0.21 -13.18
C LEU A 193 -8.36 -0.92 -14.28
N ALA A 194 -9.03 -1.68 -15.14
CA ALA A 194 -8.39 -2.32 -16.29
C ALA A 194 -7.83 -1.31 -17.29
N ARG A 195 -8.50 -0.16 -17.46
CA ARG A 195 -8.07 0.92 -18.37
C ARG A 195 -6.80 1.62 -17.87
N ILE A 196 -6.72 1.92 -16.57
CA ILE A 196 -5.58 2.66 -15.99
C ILE A 196 -4.41 1.75 -15.67
N GLY A 197 -4.63 0.47 -15.34
CA GLY A 197 -3.60 -0.48 -14.95
C GLY A 197 -2.81 -0.01 -13.73
N PRO A 198 -3.44 0.15 -12.54
CA PRO A 198 -2.74 0.71 -11.39
C PRO A 198 -1.63 -0.22 -10.92
N ALA A 199 -0.54 0.34 -10.42
CA ALA A 199 0.53 -0.41 -9.76
C ALA A 199 0.13 -0.85 -8.35
N GLU A 200 -0.75 -0.08 -7.71
CA GLU A 200 -1.31 -0.40 -6.39
C GLU A 200 -2.78 0.04 -6.31
N LEU A 201 -3.60 -0.84 -5.74
CA LEU A 201 -5.02 -0.59 -5.45
C LEU A 201 -5.25 -0.53 -3.94
N LEU A 202 -5.60 0.64 -3.44
CA LEU A 202 -6.02 0.85 -2.05
C LEU A 202 -7.52 0.56 -1.93
N VAL A 203 -7.90 -0.29 -1.00
CA VAL A 203 -9.29 -0.75 -0.85
C VAL A 203 -9.83 -0.33 0.50
N GLY A 204 -10.95 0.37 0.48
CA GLY A 204 -11.68 0.79 1.67
C GLY A 204 -12.58 -0.31 2.25
N ALA A 205 -13.01 -0.12 3.48
CA ALA A 205 -13.95 -1.01 4.12
C ALA A 205 -15.29 -1.07 3.37
N GLY A 206 -15.90 -2.26 3.33
CA GLY A 206 -17.21 -2.47 2.70
C GLY A 206 -17.18 -2.57 1.17
N VAL A 207 -16.01 -2.54 0.55
CA VAL A 207 -15.83 -2.89 -0.87
C VAL A 207 -15.90 -4.40 -1.01
N ASP A 208 -16.73 -4.88 -1.96
CA ASP A 208 -16.81 -6.31 -2.27
C ASP A 208 -15.41 -6.81 -2.69
N PRO A 209 -14.91 -7.91 -2.12
CA PRO A 209 -13.61 -8.48 -2.48
C PRO A 209 -13.43 -8.76 -3.98
N ALA A 210 -14.53 -9.00 -4.71
CA ALA A 210 -14.50 -9.25 -6.15
C ALA A 210 -14.18 -7.98 -6.97
N VAL A 211 -14.43 -6.79 -6.43
CA VAL A 211 -14.14 -5.52 -7.11
C VAL A 211 -12.63 -5.30 -7.18
N GLY A 212 -12.10 -5.17 -8.38
CA GLY A 212 -10.68 -5.02 -8.66
C GLY A 212 -9.86 -6.32 -8.56
N ASP A 213 -10.48 -7.48 -8.35
CA ASP A 213 -9.75 -8.77 -8.29
C ASP A 213 -9.09 -9.14 -9.64
N GLY A 214 -9.60 -8.58 -10.73
CA GLY A 214 -9.01 -8.74 -12.08
C GLY A 214 -7.85 -7.81 -12.39
N ALA A 215 -7.51 -6.87 -11.52
CA ALA A 215 -6.38 -5.97 -11.71
C ALA A 215 -5.08 -6.69 -11.30
N ASP A 216 -4.09 -6.69 -12.20
CA ASP A 216 -2.75 -7.24 -11.95
C ASP A 216 -1.90 -6.20 -11.21
N CYS A 217 -2.18 -6.02 -9.92
CA CYS A 217 -1.54 -4.99 -9.09
C CYS A 217 -1.55 -5.38 -7.60
N MET A 218 -0.67 -4.75 -6.84
CA MET A 218 -0.68 -4.89 -5.38
C MET A 218 -1.98 -4.35 -4.79
N ARG A 219 -2.71 -5.20 -4.06
CA ARG A 219 -3.93 -4.82 -3.35
C ARG A 219 -3.59 -4.54 -1.88
N THR A 220 -3.91 -3.35 -1.40
CA THR A 220 -3.66 -2.93 -0.02
C THR A 220 -4.98 -2.53 0.64
N GLU A 221 -5.42 -3.29 1.62
CA GLU A 221 -6.57 -2.90 2.45
C GLU A 221 -6.16 -1.78 3.40
N ARG A 222 -7.05 -0.82 3.61
CA ARG A 222 -6.85 0.31 4.50
C ARG A 222 -7.93 0.36 5.57
N ASP A 223 -7.56 0.85 6.74
CA ASP A 223 -8.49 1.05 7.83
C ASP A 223 -9.65 1.97 7.42
N PRO A 224 -10.89 1.70 7.92
CA PRO A 224 -12.06 2.53 7.61
C PRO A 224 -11.85 4.02 7.87
N GLU A 225 -11.09 4.37 8.90
CA GLU A 225 -10.77 5.76 9.26
C GLU A 225 -10.02 6.51 8.15
N THR A 226 -9.25 5.79 7.31
CA THR A 226 -8.54 6.37 6.16
C THR A 226 -9.50 6.91 5.10
N PHE A 227 -10.71 6.35 5.05
CA PHE A 227 -11.77 6.73 4.11
C PHE A 227 -12.85 7.61 4.75
N ASP A 228 -12.61 8.12 5.95
CA ASP A 228 -13.51 9.10 6.56
C ASP A 228 -13.50 10.41 5.76
N PRO A 229 -14.67 10.89 5.27
CA PRO A 229 -14.74 12.05 4.39
C PRO A 229 -14.24 13.35 5.04
N GLU A 230 -14.44 13.53 6.35
CA GLU A 230 -14.02 14.75 7.05
C GLU A 230 -12.50 14.74 7.26
N ALA A 231 -11.94 13.59 7.66
CA ALA A 231 -10.49 13.40 7.79
C ALA A 231 -9.78 13.56 6.44
N ALA A 232 -10.32 12.96 5.38
CA ALA A 232 -9.78 13.06 4.04
C ALA A 232 -9.80 14.52 3.53
N ARG A 233 -10.91 15.24 3.74
CA ARG A 233 -11.02 16.67 3.39
C ARG A 233 -9.97 17.50 4.13
N GLY A 234 -9.78 17.28 5.42
CA GLY A 234 -8.77 17.98 6.22
C GLY A 234 -7.33 17.78 5.72
N VAL A 235 -7.02 16.58 5.18
CA VAL A 235 -5.73 16.32 4.54
C VAL A 235 -5.64 17.02 3.18
N LEU A 236 -6.66 16.92 2.35
CA LEU A 236 -6.69 17.53 1.03
C LEU A 236 -6.57 19.05 1.07
N ASP A 237 -7.21 19.71 2.03
CA ASP A 237 -7.12 21.18 2.25
C ASP A 237 -5.67 21.65 2.51
N GLN A 238 -4.77 20.76 2.95
CA GLN A 238 -3.37 21.07 3.18
C GLN A 238 -2.51 20.96 1.92
N TYR A 239 -2.90 20.11 0.96
CA TYR A 239 -2.07 19.73 -0.18
C TYR A 239 -2.68 20.08 -1.54
N ALA A 240 -3.99 20.29 -1.63
CA ALA A 240 -4.71 20.56 -2.86
C ALA A 240 -5.22 22.00 -2.89
N ASP A 241 -5.32 22.56 -4.10
CA ASP A 241 -6.02 23.84 -4.31
C ASP A 241 -7.53 23.63 -4.10
N PRO A 242 -8.16 24.29 -3.12
CA PRO A 242 -9.57 24.11 -2.80
C PRO A 242 -10.49 24.32 -4.01
N ASP A 243 -10.17 25.27 -4.89
CA ASP A 243 -10.98 25.58 -6.08
C ASP A 243 -11.01 24.42 -7.09
N ARG A 244 -9.95 23.59 -7.13
CA ARG A 244 -9.90 22.40 -7.98
C ARG A 244 -10.67 21.23 -7.39
N PHE A 245 -10.67 21.12 -6.08
CA PHE A 245 -11.38 20.05 -5.37
C PHE A 245 -12.90 20.25 -5.46
N ASP A 246 -13.39 21.46 -5.25
CA ASP A 246 -14.80 21.83 -5.42
C ASP A 246 -15.31 21.60 -6.87
N ALA A 247 -14.42 21.62 -7.84
CA ALA A 247 -14.77 21.29 -9.22
C ALA A 247 -15.03 19.80 -9.42
N ALA A 248 -14.20 18.92 -8.81
CA ALA A 248 -14.38 17.47 -8.86
C ALA A 248 -15.66 17.04 -8.09
N GLU A 249 -15.92 17.62 -6.94
CA GLU A 249 -17.14 17.38 -6.16
C GLU A 249 -18.41 17.76 -6.93
N ARG A 250 -18.40 18.88 -7.63
CA ARG A 250 -19.50 19.33 -8.52
C ARG A 250 -19.71 18.41 -9.73
N VAL A 251 -18.69 17.78 -10.25
CA VAL A 251 -18.82 16.79 -11.34
C VAL A 251 -19.50 15.52 -10.78
N ALA A 252 -19.04 15.01 -9.66
CA ALA A 252 -19.62 13.83 -9.01
C ALA A 252 -21.09 14.05 -8.56
N GLU A 253 -21.47 15.26 -8.18
CA GLU A 253 -22.86 15.65 -7.88
C GLU A 253 -23.73 15.72 -9.13
N ARG A 254 -23.20 16.22 -10.25
CA ARG A 254 -23.92 16.25 -11.53
C ARG A 254 -24.21 14.89 -12.09
N GLU A 255 -23.27 13.96 -11.99
CA GLU A 255 -23.47 12.59 -12.47
C GLU A 255 -24.47 11.83 -11.62
N ARG A 256 -24.49 12.04 -10.31
CA ARG A 256 -25.54 11.52 -9.41
C ARG A 256 -26.93 12.11 -9.69
N GLY A 257 -27.02 13.38 -10.08
CA GLY A 257 -28.28 14.06 -10.40
C GLY A 257 -28.83 13.75 -11.80
N ALA A 258 -27.98 13.32 -12.74
CA ALA A 258 -28.40 12.99 -14.09
C ALA A 258 -29.10 11.62 -14.21
N GLY A 259 -28.94 10.72 -13.23
CA GLY A 259 -29.62 9.43 -13.17
C GLY A 259 -31.12 9.50 -12.81
N ASP A 260 -31.58 10.62 -12.27
CA ASP A 260 -32.94 10.73 -11.72
C ASP A 260 -33.96 11.43 -12.65
N GLU A 261 -33.56 11.87 -13.86
CA GLU A 261 -34.45 12.63 -14.78
C GLU A 261 -35.00 11.83 -15.99
N HIS A 262 -35.01 10.51 -15.95
CA HIS A 262 -35.55 9.71 -17.07
C HIS A 262 -36.86 8.98 -16.76
N ASP A 263 -37.74 9.58 -15.97
CA ASP A 263 -39.18 9.14 -15.90
C ASP A 263 -40.13 10.31 -16.10
N GLY A 264 -40.30 10.66 -17.36
CA GLY A 264 -41.32 11.60 -17.80
C GLY A 264 -42.50 10.86 -18.42
N PRO A 265 -43.74 11.24 -18.09
CA PRO A 265 -44.91 10.41 -18.33
C PRO A 265 -45.34 10.43 -19.81
N HIS A 266 -45.38 9.28 -20.44
CA HIS A 266 -46.14 9.06 -21.66
C HIS A 266 -47.63 9.18 -21.31
N ARG A 267 -48.21 10.31 -21.72
CA ARG A 267 -49.67 10.46 -21.78
C ARG A 267 -50.17 10.23 -23.19
N ALA A 268 -51.23 9.39 -23.21
CA ALA A 268 -52.31 9.16 -24.17
C ALA A 268 -51.94 8.59 -25.55
#